data_2292671d619037c5d327cbb16938f537
#
_entry.id   2292671d619037c5d327cbb16938f537
#
_cell.length_a   1.000
_cell.length_b   1.000
_cell.length_c   1.000
_cell.angle_alpha   90.00
_cell.angle_beta   90.00
_cell.angle_gamma   90.00
#
_symmetry.space_group_name_H-M   'P 1'
#
loop_
_entity.id
_entity.type
_entity.pdbx_description
1 polymer ?
#
loop_
_entity_poly.entity_id
_entity_poly.type
_entity_poly.pdbx_seq_one_letter_code
_entity_poly.pdbx_strand_id
1 'polypeptide(L)'
;MSTPNPEPGYAELHLHTAYSLLDGAALPEEIVTRAAELGYHHLAVTDHDGLYGALEFANAADSAGIAPITGAEMTLLDGSHITLLVESAAGYANLCRLITAAHQPEPGTGWPTEPAARAARGHPCGQRSPRAGPA
;
A
#
# COMPACT_ATOMS: atom_id res chain seq x y z
N MET A 1 1.59 15.67 -37.37
CA MET A 1 2.53 15.91 -36.30
C MET A 1 2.20 14.91 -35.17
N SER A 2 3.01 13.89 -35.02
CA SER A 2 2.84 12.95 -33.90
C SER A 2 3.22 13.67 -32.63
N THR A 3 2.28 13.78 -31.70
CA THR A 3 2.60 14.18 -30.32
C THR A 3 3.58 13.16 -29.76
N PRO A 4 4.72 13.57 -29.21
CA PRO A 4 5.62 12.63 -28.58
C PRO A 4 4.84 11.91 -27.48
N ASN A 5 4.90 10.57 -27.52
CA ASN A 5 4.41 9.74 -26.42
C ASN A 5 5.15 10.20 -25.15
N PRO A 6 4.48 10.64 -24.08
CA PRO A 6 5.20 11.05 -22.89
C PRO A 6 6.05 9.87 -22.43
N GLU A 7 7.33 10.11 -22.20
CA GLU A 7 8.22 9.13 -21.58
C GLU A 7 7.53 8.61 -20.32
N PRO A 8 7.57 7.30 -20.06
CA PRO A 8 7.00 6.75 -18.85
C PRO A 8 7.68 7.42 -17.65
N GLY A 9 6.95 8.29 -16.98
CA GLY A 9 7.43 8.98 -15.80
C GLY A 9 7.67 7.98 -14.65
N TYR A 10 8.46 8.38 -13.68
CA TYR A 10 8.61 7.61 -12.43
C TYR A 10 7.27 7.47 -11.74
N ALA A 11 7.00 6.30 -11.19
CA ALA A 11 5.87 6.03 -10.30
C ALA A 11 6.38 5.53 -8.95
N GLU A 12 5.97 6.15 -7.86
CA GLU A 12 6.24 5.63 -6.52
C GLU A 12 5.23 4.51 -6.22
N LEU A 13 5.74 3.33 -5.91
CA LEU A 13 4.94 2.13 -5.68
C LEU A 13 4.94 1.67 -4.22
N HIS A 14 5.66 2.37 -3.34
CA HIS A 14 5.78 2.03 -1.92
C HIS A 14 5.79 3.31 -1.08
N LEU A 15 4.62 3.69 -0.58
CA LEU A 15 4.43 4.95 0.12
C LEU A 15 3.50 4.77 1.33
N HIS A 16 3.89 5.35 2.45
CA HIS A 16 3.11 5.36 3.69
C HIS A 16 2.53 6.74 3.96
N THR A 17 1.28 6.76 4.41
CA THR A 17 0.60 7.96 4.90
C THR A 17 0.64 8.02 6.42
N ALA A 18 0.05 9.08 7.00
CA ALA A 18 -0.14 9.20 8.45
C ALA A 18 -0.97 8.06 9.08
N TYR A 19 -1.64 7.24 8.26
CA TYR A 19 -2.35 6.05 8.73
C TYR A 19 -1.40 4.88 9.05
N SER A 20 -0.15 4.92 8.58
CA SER A 20 0.94 4.05 9.05
C SER A 20 1.54 4.65 10.31
N LEU A 21 0.91 4.40 11.45
CA LEU A 21 1.27 5.00 12.75
C LEU A 21 2.74 4.76 13.09
N LEU A 22 3.42 5.82 13.54
CA LEU A 22 4.85 5.86 13.88
C LEU A 22 5.82 5.71 12.69
N ASP A 23 5.31 5.63 11.47
CA ASP A 23 6.12 5.51 10.25
C ASP A 23 5.82 6.61 9.24
N GLY A 24 4.55 6.83 8.90
CA GLY A 24 4.10 7.92 8.03
C GLY A 24 3.69 9.16 8.83
N ALA A 25 3.95 10.35 8.29
CA ALA A 25 3.62 11.63 8.95
C ALA A 25 2.64 12.50 8.14
N ALA A 26 2.64 12.39 6.81
CA ALA A 26 1.85 13.22 5.93
C ALA A 26 0.46 12.62 5.67
N LEU A 27 -0.55 13.48 5.61
CA LEU A 27 -1.90 13.07 5.20
C LEU A 27 -1.96 12.75 3.70
N PRO A 28 -2.90 11.90 3.26
CA PRO A 28 -3.05 11.54 1.85
C PRO A 28 -3.11 12.74 0.90
N GLU A 29 -3.85 13.80 1.24
CA GLU A 29 -3.96 14.98 0.40
C GLU A 29 -2.65 15.78 0.30
N GLU A 30 -1.87 15.84 1.36
CA GLU A 30 -0.57 16.51 1.38
C GLU A 30 0.41 15.81 0.45
N ILE A 31 0.43 14.48 0.51
CA ILE A 31 1.26 13.62 -0.34
C ILE A 31 0.88 13.80 -1.81
N VAL A 32 -0.41 13.73 -2.12
CA VAL A 32 -0.94 13.88 -3.48
C VAL A 32 -0.62 15.28 -4.03
N THR A 33 -0.81 16.32 -3.23
CA THR A 33 -0.48 17.70 -3.62
C THR A 33 1.01 17.80 -3.99
N ARG A 34 1.88 17.23 -3.16
CA ARG A 34 3.31 17.22 -3.42
C ARG A 34 3.70 16.41 -4.65
N ALA A 35 3.06 15.26 -4.86
CA ALA A 35 3.28 14.44 -6.05
C ALA A 35 2.85 15.17 -7.34
N ALA A 36 1.72 15.89 -7.31
CA ALA A 36 1.27 16.71 -8.44
C ALA A 36 2.26 17.82 -8.78
N GLU A 37 2.79 18.53 -7.76
CA GLU A 37 3.85 19.53 -7.95
C GLU A 37 5.12 18.97 -8.59
N LEU A 38 5.45 17.72 -8.29
CA LEU A 38 6.61 17.01 -8.83
C LEU A 38 6.35 16.35 -10.19
N GLY A 39 5.11 16.44 -10.72
CA GLY A 39 4.74 15.93 -12.02
C GLY A 39 4.51 14.39 -12.06
N TYR A 40 4.14 13.78 -10.94
CA TYR A 40 3.76 12.38 -10.91
C TYR A 40 2.43 12.16 -11.63
N HIS A 41 2.34 11.08 -12.41
CA HIS A 41 1.11 10.65 -13.09
C HIS A 41 0.49 9.41 -12.44
N HIS A 42 1.28 8.66 -11.69
CA HIS A 42 0.86 7.45 -11.00
C HIS A 42 1.47 7.45 -9.60
N LEU A 43 0.72 7.05 -8.61
CA LEU A 43 1.16 7.00 -7.22
C LEU A 43 0.46 5.87 -6.48
N ALA A 44 1.22 5.05 -5.77
CA ALA A 44 0.64 4.02 -4.90
C ALA A 44 0.57 4.49 -3.45
N VAL A 45 -0.42 3.98 -2.72
CA VAL A 45 -0.45 4.01 -1.25
C VAL A 45 -0.35 2.57 -0.74
N THR A 46 0.55 2.35 0.21
CA THR A 46 0.84 1.01 0.76
C THR A 46 1.03 1.09 2.27
N ASP A 47 0.01 1.58 2.97
CA ASP A 47 0.03 1.68 4.42
C ASP A 47 0.20 0.31 5.09
N HIS A 48 0.74 0.29 6.31
CA HIS A 48 0.97 -0.93 7.08
C HIS A 48 -0.33 -1.62 7.45
N ASP A 49 -0.40 -2.91 7.11
CA ASP A 49 -1.41 -3.88 7.55
C ASP A 49 -2.87 -3.43 7.38
N GLY A 50 -3.13 -2.49 6.46
CA GLY A 50 -4.47 -1.93 6.28
C GLY A 50 -4.66 -1.09 5.03
N LEU A 51 -5.90 -0.63 4.86
CA LEU A 51 -6.35 0.23 3.76
C LEU A 51 -7.01 1.51 4.30
N TYR A 52 -6.61 1.96 5.48
CA TYR A 52 -7.32 3.02 6.21
C TYR A 52 -7.34 4.36 5.46
N GLY A 53 -6.25 4.74 4.82
CA GLY A 53 -6.12 5.96 4.02
C GLY A 53 -6.48 5.80 2.54
N ALA A 54 -6.77 4.59 2.07
CA ALA A 54 -6.85 4.29 0.64
C ALA A 54 -7.96 5.08 -0.09
N LEU A 55 -9.14 5.24 0.51
CA LEU A 55 -10.24 5.97 -0.11
C LEU A 55 -9.96 7.48 -0.17
N GLU A 56 -9.45 8.05 0.92
CA GLU A 56 -9.06 9.46 0.99
C GLU A 56 -7.96 9.77 -0.03
N PHE A 57 -6.95 8.91 -0.08
CA PHE A 57 -5.88 8.98 -1.06
C PHE A 57 -6.39 8.92 -2.51
N ALA A 58 -7.27 7.96 -2.82
CA ALA A 58 -7.82 7.80 -4.17
C ALA A 58 -8.62 9.04 -4.61
N ASN A 59 -9.45 9.60 -3.73
CA ASN A 59 -10.23 10.81 -4.02
C ASN A 59 -9.32 12.03 -4.24
N ALA A 60 -8.27 12.18 -3.42
CA ALA A 60 -7.31 13.26 -3.57
C ALA A 60 -6.53 13.12 -4.90
N ALA A 61 -6.05 11.93 -5.22
CA ALA A 61 -5.29 11.64 -6.44
C ALA A 61 -6.12 11.88 -7.70
N ASP A 62 -7.38 11.40 -7.72
CA ASP A 62 -8.32 11.63 -8.82
C ASP A 62 -8.55 13.13 -9.06
N SER A 63 -8.75 13.89 -7.98
CA SER A 63 -8.92 15.35 -8.03
C SER A 63 -7.69 16.09 -8.56
N ALA A 64 -6.51 15.54 -8.34
CA ALA A 64 -5.22 16.08 -8.82
C ALA A 64 -4.81 15.56 -10.21
N GLY A 65 -5.60 14.67 -10.83
CA GLY A 65 -5.28 14.06 -12.11
C GLY A 65 -4.15 13.01 -12.04
N ILE A 66 -3.88 12.46 -10.87
CA ILE A 66 -2.93 11.37 -10.64
C ILE A 66 -3.70 10.06 -10.60
N ALA A 67 -3.25 9.04 -11.33
CA ALA A 67 -3.83 7.71 -11.28
C ALA A 67 -3.44 7.00 -9.97
N PRO A 68 -4.40 6.74 -9.04
CA PRO A 68 -4.11 6.10 -7.78
C PRO A 68 -3.91 4.59 -7.94
N ILE A 69 -2.94 4.04 -7.23
CA ILE A 69 -2.73 2.60 -7.10
C ILE A 69 -2.93 2.23 -5.63
N THR A 70 -3.89 1.37 -5.36
CA THR A 70 -4.17 0.89 -4.01
C THR A 70 -3.29 -0.30 -3.68
N GLY A 71 -2.71 -0.33 -2.50
CA GLY A 71 -1.93 -1.43 -1.99
C GLY A 71 -1.87 -1.45 -0.47
N ALA A 72 -1.12 -2.38 0.07
CA ALA A 72 -0.79 -2.44 1.49
C ALA A 72 0.59 -3.08 1.69
N GLU A 73 1.31 -2.65 2.71
CA GLU A 73 2.49 -3.35 3.19
C GLU A 73 2.08 -4.27 4.34
N MET A 74 2.20 -5.57 4.13
CA MET A 74 1.81 -6.59 5.11
C MET A 74 3.02 -7.05 5.92
N THR A 75 2.90 -7.06 7.24
CA THR A 75 3.92 -7.59 8.13
C THR A 75 3.84 -9.12 8.19
N LEU A 76 4.97 -9.81 8.03
CA LEU A 76 5.06 -11.27 8.09
C LEU A 76 5.51 -11.74 9.48
N LEU A 77 5.33 -13.05 9.76
CA LEU A 77 5.68 -13.68 11.07
C LEU A 77 7.14 -13.51 11.47
N ASP A 78 8.03 -13.43 10.49
CA ASP A 78 9.47 -13.24 10.71
C ASP A 78 9.86 -11.76 10.85
N GLY A 79 8.86 -10.86 10.91
CA GLY A 79 9.07 -9.42 10.97
C GLY A 79 9.46 -8.78 9.63
N SER A 80 9.55 -9.55 8.55
CA SER A 80 9.74 -8.98 7.21
C SER A 80 8.43 -8.42 6.68
N HIS A 81 8.51 -7.57 5.65
CA HIS A 81 7.35 -6.95 5.04
C HIS A 81 7.22 -7.36 3.58
N ILE A 82 5.98 -7.39 3.10
CA ILE A 82 5.65 -7.61 1.69
C ILE A 82 4.69 -6.52 1.21
N THR A 83 5.05 -5.85 0.14
CA THR A 83 4.19 -4.84 -0.50
C THR A 83 3.31 -5.53 -1.53
N LEU A 84 2.00 -5.35 -1.41
CA LEU A 84 0.98 -5.89 -2.31
C LEU A 84 0.28 -4.73 -3.01
N LEU A 85 0.23 -4.77 -4.34
CA LEU A 85 -0.46 -3.78 -5.17
C LEU A 85 -1.67 -4.40 -5.85
N VAL A 86 -2.75 -3.64 -5.94
CA VAL A 86 -4.00 -4.05 -6.58
C VAL A 86 -3.98 -3.72 -8.06
N GLU A 87 -4.17 -4.74 -8.91
CA GLU A 87 -4.29 -4.57 -10.37
C GLU A 87 -5.74 -4.66 -10.87
N SER A 88 -6.65 -5.19 -10.06
CA SER A 88 -8.03 -5.46 -10.47
C SER A 88 -9.00 -5.47 -9.30
N ALA A 89 -10.30 -5.40 -9.57
CA ALA A 89 -11.34 -5.54 -8.55
C ALA A 89 -11.24 -6.87 -7.78
N ALA A 90 -10.87 -7.95 -8.46
CA ALA A 90 -10.63 -9.24 -7.81
C ALA A 90 -9.39 -9.19 -6.89
N GLY A 91 -8.32 -8.50 -7.32
CA GLY A 91 -7.14 -8.24 -6.52
C GLY A 91 -7.46 -7.44 -5.25
N TYR A 92 -8.28 -6.41 -5.37
CA TYR A 92 -8.75 -5.63 -4.21
C TYR A 92 -9.52 -6.51 -3.20
N ALA A 93 -10.47 -7.32 -3.68
CA ALA A 93 -11.21 -8.24 -2.81
C ALA A 93 -10.29 -9.27 -2.12
N ASN A 94 -9.27 -9.75 -2.82
CA ASN A 94 -8.28 -10.67 -2.23
C ASN A 94 -7.42 -9.98 -1.17
N LEU A 95 -6.97 -8.75 -1.43
CA LEU A 95 -6.20 -7.95 -0.45
C LEU A 95 -7.03 -7.70 0.82
N CYS A 96 -8.32 -7.33 0.67
CA CYS A 96 -9.22 -7.18 1.82
C CYS A 96 -9.37 -8.47 2.63
N ARG A 97 -9.48 -9.63 1.96
CA ARG A 97 -9.54 -10.94 2.67
C ARG A 97 -8.24 -11.26 3.40
N LEU A 98 -7.09 -10.95 2.79
CA LEU A 98 -5.79 -11.13 3.42
C LEU A 98 -5.66 -10.27 4.68
N ILE A 99 -5.96 -8.98 4.59
CA ILE A 99 -5.94 -8.06 5.72
C ILE A 99 -6.89 -8.55 6.83
N THR A 100 -8.11 -8.94 6.47
CA THR A 100 -9.10 -9.46 7.43
C THR A 100 -8.57 -10.72 8.13
N ALA A 101 -8.01 -11.65 7.38
CA ALA A 101 -7.45 -12.88 7.95
C ALA A 101 -6.25 -12.61 8.87
N ALA A 102 -5.44 -11.62 8.51
CA ALA A 102 -4.30 -11.20 9.31
C ALA A 102 -4.69 -10.61 10.67
N HIS A 103 -5.83 -9.91 10.72
CA HIS A 103 -6.34 -9.28 11.93
C HIS A 103 -7.28 -10.18 12.76
N GLN A 104 -7.54 -11.42 12.32
CA GLN A 104 -8.37 -12.33 13.11
C GLN A 104 -7.59 -12.85 14.33
N PRO A 105 -8.21 -12.82 15.54
CA PRO A 105 -7.60 -13.38 16.72
C PRO A 105 -7.39 -14.90 16.56
N GLU A 106 -6.29 -15.40 17.11
CA GLU A 106 -6.11 -16.84 17.28
C GLU A 106 -7.21 -17.37 18.20
N PRO A 107 -7.79 -18.56 17.89
CA PRO A 107 -8.79 -19.16 18.77
C PRO A 107 -8.25 -19.31 20.20
N GLY A 108 -8.90 -18.65 21.15
CA GLY A 108 -8.54 -18.71 22.59
C GLY A 108 -7.57 -17.63 23.08
N THR A 109 -7.08 -16.73 22.24
CA THR A 109 -6.12 -15.68 22.68
C THR A 109 -6.73 -14.29 22.83
N GLY A 110 -7.99 -14.07 22.45
CA GLY A 110 -8.60 -12.74 22.44
C GLY A 110 -8.11 -11.89 21.27
N TRP A 111 -7.57 -10.71 21.52
CA TRP A 111 -7.07 -9.82 20.49
C TRP A 111 -5.79 -10.36 19.80
N PRO A 112 -5.61 -10.23 18.47
CA PRO A 112 -4.38 -10.66 17.81
C PRO A 112 -3.19 -9.89 18.35
N THR A 113 -2.19 -10.62 18.85
CA THR A 113 -0.93 -10.04 19.30
C THR A 113 0.08 -9.83 18.18
N GLU A 114 -0.17 -10.46 17.02
CA GLU A 114 0.67 -10.39 15.82
C GLU A 114 -0.20 -10.25 14.57
N PRO A 115 -0.27 -9.08 13.93
CA PRO A 115 -1.00 -8.91 12.67
C PRO A 115 -0.29 -9.59 11.49
N ALA A 116 -1.06 -9.97 10.51
CA ALA A 116 -0.65 -10.29 9.13
C ALA A 116 0.15 -11.56 8.85
N ALA A 117 0.85 -12.07 9.79
CA ALA A 117 1.73 -13.21 9.61
C ALA A 117 1.05 -14.50 9.12
N ARG A 118 -0.23 -14.61 9.32
CA ARG A 118 -1.02 -15.80 8.97
C ARG A 118 -1.52 -15.81 7.53
N ALA A 119 -1.74 -14.64 6.96
CA ALA A 119 -2.33 -14.49 5.63
C ALA A 119 -1.37 -14.88 4.49
N ALA A 120 -0.07 -14.77 4.71
CA ALA A 120 0.94 -15.03 3.69
C ALA A 120 1.15 -16.52 3.34
N ARG A 121 0.52 -17.44 4.05
CA ARG A 121 0.72 -18.91 3.84
C ARG A 121 -0.07 -19.52 2.69
N GLY A 122 -0.71 -18.76 1.84
CA GLY A 122 -1.58 -19.40 0.86
C GLY A 122 -1.78 -18.75 -0.49
N HIS A 123 -1.18 -17.59 -0.77
CA HIS A 123 -1.42 -16.92 -2.04
C HIS A 123 -0.13 -16.43 -2.70
N PRO A 124 0.14 -16.83 -3.96
CA PRO A 124 1.26 -16.32 -4.72
C PRO A 124 0.88 -14.97 -5.33
N CYS A 125 1.23 -13.88 -4.69
CA CYS A 125 1.34 -12.58 -5.34
C CYS A 125 2.02 -11.59 -4.40
N GLY A 126 3.24 -11.18 -4.72
CA GLY A 126 3.91 -10.11 -4.03
C GLY A 126 5.43 -10.15 -4.25
N GLN A 127 6.02 -9.01 -4.49
CA GLN A 127 7.47 -8.85 -4.50
C GLN A 127 7.94 -8.55 -3.08
N ARG A 128 9.00 -9.24 -2.65
CA ARG A 128 9.70 -8.95 -1.40
C ARG A 128 10.57 -7.71 -1.59
N SER A 129 10.36 -6.71 -0.78
CA SER A 129 11.33 -5.62 -0.66
C SER A 129 12.41 -6.02 0.36
N PRO A 130 13.70 -6.09 -0.02
CA PRO A 130 14.76 -6.38 0.95
C PRO A 130 14.99 -5.12 1.80
N ARG A 131 14.79 -5.20 3.10
CA ARG A 131 15.31 -4.18 4.02
C ARG A 131 16.83 -4.19 3.96
N ALA A 132 17.42 -3.01 3.76
CA ALA A 132 18.84 -2.81 4.06
C ALA A 132 19.03 -3.01 5.58
N GLY A 133 19.80 -4.01 5.95
CA GLY A 133 20.20 -4.22 7.33
C GLY A 133 21.02 -3.04 7.87
N PRO A 134 21.08 -2.87 9.20
CA PRO A 134 21.91 -1.83 9.78
C PRO A 134 23.38 -2.09 9.45
N ALA A 135 24.07 -0.99 9.06
CA ALA A 135 25.51 -0.97 8.86
C ALA A 135 26.25 -1.06 10.21
#